data_87410ae246a8518e347ae83a198b483e
#
_entry.id   87410ae246a8518e347ae83a198b483e
#
_cell.length_a   1.000
_cell.length_b   1.000
_cell.length_c   1.000
_cell.angle_alpha   90.00
_cell.angle_beta   90.00
_cell.angle_gamma   90.00
#
_symmetry.space_group_name_H-M   'P 1'
#
loop_
_entity.id
_entity.type
_entity.pdbx_description
1 polymer ?
#
loop_
_entity_poly.entity_id
_entity_poly.type
_entity_poly.pdbx_seq_one_letter_code
_entity_poly.pdbx_strand_id
1 'polypeptide(L)'
;MSALHERIDPHLRLCFGLAEASPSRIAVHTASASGLMESALAGAGPRVLALVNGAFSQRFAEIAACLGREVTVLCAENGRCVEPAEVARTLEQRGPFDAVTLVVNETSTGVRTPLAPLTKIFAAHPKLMVLADVVTLLGGAPVDFDASGLDFAFAGSQKALALPPGISVACASARYLEQARAQRMRGWYLDPVRIFEGHEKRATPATPCIPLYYALARQLEDISSGTTLHHKDRRKTGLEAWRARYEEHARMQQITEAWAQSNSLDLFPLPELCSPTVSCIRAETLDIPSFLAAMLARGHQLGEGYGELKRSTFRIGHMGDHTEVTLAQMLSIADDVIRELS
;
A
#
# COMPACT_ATOMS: atom_id res chain seq x y z
N MET A 1 -19.95 -17.61 -4.72
CA MET A 1 -18.57 -17.12 -5.05
C MET A 1 -18.47 -16.68 -6.50
N SER A 2 -18.89 -17.48 -7.49
CA SER A 2 -18.75 -17.09 -8.92
C SER A 2 -19.28 -15.69 -9.23
N ALA A 3 -20.52 -15.39 -8.88
CA ALA A 3 -21.11 -14.07 -9.09
C ALA A 3 -20.38 -12.92 -8.38
N LEU A 4 -19.70 -13.18 -7.23
CA LEU A 4 -18.90 -12.16 -6.55
C LEU A 4 -17.59 -11.89 -7.28
N HIS A 5 -16.92 -12.92 -7.78
CA HIS A 5 -15.72 -12.73 -8.59
C HIS A 5 -16.03 -11.97 -9.87
N GLU A 6 -17.15 -12.28 -10.56
CA GLU A 6 -17.59 -11.55 -11.75
C GLU A 6 -17.80 -10.06 -11.52
N ARG A 7 -18.27 -9.69 -10.32
CA ARG A 7 -18.43 -8.28 -9.90
C ARG A 7 -17.12 -7.62 -9.49
N ILE A 8 -16.20 -8.36 -8.87
CA ILE A 8 -14.93 -7.85 -8.35
C ILE A 8 -13.90 -7.67 -9.47
N ASP A 9 -13.74 -8.68 -10.33
CA ASP A 9 -12.60 -8.79 -11.24
C ASP A 9 -12.41 -7.59 -12.17
N PRO A 10 -13.44 -7.06 -12.86
CA PRO A 10 -13.26 -5.93 -13.78
C PRO A 10 -12.72 -4.69 -13.08
N HIS A 11 -13.21 -4.41 -11.88
CA HIS A 11 -12.86 -3.22 -11.10
C HIS A 11 -11.50 -3.38 -10.41
N LEU A 12 -11.17 -4.58 -9.93
CA LEU A 12 -9.89 -4.85 -9.30
C LEU A 12 -8.75 -4.79 -10.34
N ARG A 13 -8.99 -5.23 -11.57
CA ARG A 13 -8.04 -5.05 -12.68
C ARG A 13 -7.78 -3.56 -12.96
N LEU A 14 -8.82 -2.72 -12.97
CA LEU A 14 -8.68 -1.27 -13.11
C LEU A 14 -7.88 -0.67 -11.93
N CYS A 15 -8.14 -1.13 -10.71
CA CYS A 15 -7.44 -0.68 -9.51
C CYS A 15 -5.93 -0.95 -9.56
N PHE A 16 -5.51 -2.08 -10.12
CA PHE A 16 -4.10 -2.41 -10.36
C PHE A 16 -3.52 -1.78 -11.65
N GLY A 17 -4.31 -1.06 -12.42
CA GLY A 17 -3.88 -0.43 -13.66
C GLY A 17 -3.57 -1.44 -14.78
N LEU A 18 -4.24 -2.60 -14.79
CA LEU A 18 -4.02 -3.63 -15.79
C LEU A 18 -4.74 -3.31 -17.09
N ALA A 19 -4.04 -3.40 -18.21
CA ALA A 19 -4.64 -3.39 -19.52
C ALA A 19 -5.56 -4.62 -19.72
N GLU A 20 -6.53 -4.53 -20.64
CA GLU A 20 -7.44 -5.63 -20.94
C GLU A 20 -6.68 -6.92 -21.33
N ALA A 21 -5.66 -6.79 -22.18
CA ALA A 21 -4.83 -7.90 -22.65
C ALA A 21 -3.71 -8.30 -21.69
N SER A 22 -3.61 -7.69 -20.49
CA SER A 22 -2.56 -8.02 -19.52
C SER A 22 -2.62 -9.50 -19.12
N PRO A 23 -1.47 -10.23 -19.15
CA PRO A 23 -1.38 -11.61 -18.67
C PRO A 23 -1.33 -11.71 -17.15
N SER A 24 -1.21 -10.59 -16.47
CA SER A 24 -1.16 -10.54 -15.00
C SER A 24 -2.50 -10.92 -14.39
N ARG A 25 -2.46 -11.61 -13.26
CA ARG A 25 -3.59 -12.21 -12.58
C ARG A 25 -3.89 -11.48 -11.29
N ILE A 26 -5.17 -11.38 -10.97
CA ILE A 26 -5.63 -10.83 -9.69
C ILE A 26 -6.15 -11.95 -8.79
N ALA A 27 -6.15 -11.72 -7.48
CA ALA A 27 -6.78 -12.61 -6.53
C ALA A 27 -7.29 -11.84 -5.29
N VAL A 28 -8.31 -12.41 -4.65
CA VAL A 28 -8.81 -11.99 -3.35
C VAL A 28 -8.64 -13.15 -2.37
N HIS A 29 -8.13 -12.86 -1.17
CA HIS A 29 -7.91 -13.87 -0.14
C HIS A 29 -8.38 -13.38 1.23
N THR A 30 -8.94 -14.31 2.01
CA THR A 30 -9.33 -14.03 3.41
C THR A 30 -8.09 -14.09 4.30
N ALA A 31 -7.41 -12.96 4.40
CA ALA A 31 -6.22 -12.79 5.23
C ALA A 31 -5.95 -11.30 5.47
N SER A 32 -5.07 -10.97 6.38
CA SER A 32 -4.46 -9.64 6.44
C SER A 32 -3.41 -9.48 5.32
N ALA A 33 -3.07 -8.24 4.97
CA ALA A 33 -2.00 -7.97 4.00
C ALA A 33 -0.64 -8.54 4.45
N SER A 34 -0.38 -8.68 5.76
CA SER A 34 0.83 -9.36 6.26
C SER A 34 0.89 -10.84 5.86
N GLY A 35 -0.26 -11.53 5.75
CA GLY A 35 -0.31 -12.87 5.18
C GLY A 35 0.09 -12.89 3.69
N LEU A 36 -0.22 -11.83 2.94
CA LEU A 36 0.22 -11.74 1.54
C LEU A 36 1.70 -11.36 1.39
N MET A 37 2.35 -10.76 2.42
CA MET A 37 3.83 -10.69 2.47
C MET A 37 4.44 -12.09 2.51
N GLU A 38 3.92 -12.97 3.37
CA GLU A 38 4.35 -14.38 3.42
C GLU A 38 4.08 -15.09 2.10
N SER A 39 2.89 -14.90 1.51
CA SER A 39 2.50 -15.49 0.23
C SER A 39 3.47 -15.09 -0.89
N ALA A 40 3.80 -13.81 -1.00
CA ALA A 40 4.74 -13.29 -1.99
C ALA A 40 6.12 -13.95 -1.86
N LEU A 41 6.62 -14.06 -0.63
CA LEU A 41 7.92 -14.69 -0.34
C LEU A 41 7.90 -16.20 -0.51
N ALA A 42 6.78 -16.86 -0.26
CA ALA A 42 6.64 -18.30 -0.46
C ALA A 42 6.79 -18.71 -1.94
N GLY A 43 6.38 -17.84 -2.87
CA GLY A 43 6.57 -18.07 -4.31
C GLY A 43 7.93 -17.64 -4.85
N ALA A 44 8.76 -16.97 -4.05
CA ALA A 44 10.07 -16.48 -4.45
C ALA A 44 11.19 -17.48 -4.08
N GLY A 45 12.38 -17.29 -4.65
CA GLY A 45 13.58 -18.04 -4.30
C GLY A 45 14.20 -17.60 -2.96
N PRO A 46 15.32 -18.24 -2.54
CA PRO A 46 15.86 -18.07 -1.19
C PRO A 46 16.58 -16.74 -0.93
N ARG A 47 17.13 -16.06 -1.94
CA ARG A 47 17.97 -14.86 -1.75
C ARG A 47 17.15 -13.60 -1.99
N VAL A 48 16.94 -12.82 -0.92
CA VAL A 48 16.05 -11.66 -0.93
C VAL A 48 16.82 -10.38 -0.61
N LEU A 49 16.66 -9.37 -1.47
CA LEU A 49 17.08 -8.00 -1.20
C LEU A 49 15.89 -7.23 -0.61
N ALA A 50 15.97 -6.75 0.62
CA ALA A 50 14.92 -5.99 1.25
C ALA A 50 15.26 -4.49 1.27
N LEU A 51 14.41 -3.67 0.65
CA LEU A 51 14.52 -2.21 0.69
C LEU A 51 13.68 -1.69 1.85
N VAL A 52 14.35 -1.14 2.89
CA VAL A 52 13.70 -0.74 4.14
C VAL A 52 13.73 0.77 4.30
N ASN A 53 12.55 1.38 4.40
CA ASN A 53 12.35 2.81 4.62
C ASN A 53 11.30 3.11 5.71
N GLY A 54 10.99 2.10 6.54
CA GLY A 54 10.11 2.20 7.69
C GLY A 54 9.69 0.86 8.24
N ALA A 55 8.68 0.86 9.11
CA ALA A 55 8.31 -0.31 9.90
C ALA A 55 7.65 -1.43 9.08
N PHE A 56 6.92 -1.10 8.01
CA PHE A 56 6.26 -2.14 7.20
C PHE A 56 7.24 -2.80 6.23
N SER A 57 8.19 -2.06 5.69
CA SER A 57 9.28 -2.62 4.90
C SER A 57 10.24 -3.44 5.78
N GLN A 58 10.50 -3.03 7.01
CA GLN A 58 11.23 -3.82 7.99
C GLN A 58 10.50 -5.15 8.31
N ARG A 59 9.17 -5.09 8.52
CA ARG A 59 8.34 -6.30 8.71
C ARG A 59 8.44 -7.26 7.53
N PHE A 60 8.49 -6.76 6.29
CA PHE A 60 8.64 -7.60 5.11
C PHE A 60 9.99 -8.34 5.13
N ALA A 61 11.07 -7.66 5.52
CA ALA A 61 12.39 -8.28 5.72
C ALA A 61 12.37 -9.33 6.84
N GLU A 62 11.72 -9.04 7.97
CA GLU A 62 11.58 -9.96 9.10
C GLU A 62 10.80 -11.22 8.72
N ILE A 63 9.69 -11.08 7.98
CA ILE A 63 8.92 -12.21 7.46
C ILE A 63 9.80 -13.06 6.52
N ALA A 64 10.59 -12.44 5.65
CA ALA A 64 11.53 -13.17 4.80
C ALA A 64 12.53 -14.00 5.62
N ALA A 65 13.10 -13.42 6.67
CA ALA A 65 14.00 -14.12 7.59
C ALA A 65 13.28 -15.28 8.33
N CYS A 66 12.06 -15.05 8.83
CA CYS A 66 11.24 -16.08 9.48
C CYS A 66 10.92 -17.26 8.54
N LEU A 67 10.80 -17.02 7.24
CA LEU A 67 10.63 -18.05 6.21
C LEU A 67 11.96 -18.71 5.79
N GLY A 68 13.05 -18.44 6.51
CA GLY A 68 14.39 -19.03 6.25
C GLY A 68 15.04 -18.49 4.96
N ARG A 69 14.68 -17.29 4.51
CA ARG A 69 15.32 -16.64 3.36
C ARG A 69 16.65 -16.01 3.78
N GLU A 70 17.63 -16.01 2.86
CA GLU A 70 18.87 -15.24 2.99
C GLU A 70 18.56 -13.79 2.63
N VAL A 71 18.46 -12.92 3.66
CA VAL A 71 18.04 -11.53 3.49
C VAL A 71 19.23 -10.58 3.52
N THR A 72 19.37 -9.79 2.47
CA THR A 72 20.22 -8.61 2.46
C THR A 72 19.33 -7.38 2.64
N VAL A 73 19.62 -6.55 3.62
CA VAL A 73 18.83 -5.35 3.91
C VAL A 73 19.58 -4.11 3.44
N LEU A 74 18.89 -3.21 2.72
CA LEU A 74 19.29 -1.83 2.48
C LEU A 74 18.32 -0.93 3.22
N CYS A 75 18.86 -0.13 4.16
CA CYS A 75 18.05 0.82 4.95
C CYS A 75 18.20 2.23 4.37
N ALA A 76 17.08 2.88 4.14
CA ALA A 76 17.06 4.30 3.84
C ALA A 76 17.28 5.14 5.11
N GLU A 77 17.77 6.35 4.94
CA GLU A 77 17.74 7.36 5.98
C GLU A 77 16.28 7.77 6.31
N ASN A 78 16.08 8.30 7.50
CA ASN A 78 14.77 8.75 7.97
C ASN A 78 14.14 9.77 7.01
N GLY A 79 12.87 9.52 6.62
CA GLY A 79 12.13 10.36 5.69
C GLY A 79 12.52 10.22 4.22
N ARG A 80 13.39 9.24 3.88
CA ARG A 80 13.86 8.97 2.51
C ARG A 80 13.46 7.56 2.04
N CYS A 81 13.65 7.29 0.78
CA CYS A 81 13.67 5.92 0.23
C CYS A 81 15.13 5.48 -0.02
N VAL A 82 15.35 4.19 -0.19
CA VAL A 82 16.67 3.66 -0.57
C VAL A 82 17.06 4.23 -1.94
N GLU A 83 18.28 4.77 -2.02
CA GLU A 83 18.76 5.40 -3.23
C GLU A 83 18.89 4.40 -4.40
N PRO A 84 18.35 4.70 -5.59
CA PRO A 84 18.40 3.79 -6.73
C PRO A 84 19.83 3.35 -7.11
N ALA A 85 20.81 4.25 -6.96
CA ALA A 85 22.22 3.93 -7.21
C ALA A 85 22.78 2.88 -6.24
N GLU A 86 22.32 2.88 -5.00
CA GLU A 86 22.71 1.89 -4.00
C GLU A 86 22.08 0.51 -4.32
N VAL A 87 20.82 0.52 -4.74
CA VAL A 87 20.13 -0.70 -5.19
C VAL A 87 20.87 -1.33 -6.37
N ALA A 88 21.20 -0.54 -7.41
CA ALA A 88 21.94 -1.02 -8.57
C ALA A 88 23.29 -1.62 -8.18
N ARG A 89 24.08 -0.89 -7.39
CA ARG A 89 25.39 -1.35 -6.91
C ARG A 89 25.27 -2.67 -6.11
N THR A 90 24.27 -2.80 -5.27
CA THR A 90 24.07 -4.00 -4.45
C THR A 90 23.67 -5.20 -5.31
N LEU A 91 22.80 -5.01 -6.30
CA LEU A 91 22.42 -6.06 -7.23
C LEU A 91 23.63 -6.58 -8.04
N GLU A 92 24.52 -5.68 -8.47
CA GLU A 92 25.73 -6.03 -9.21
C GLU A 92 26.78 -6.73 -8.33
N GLN A 93 27.05 -6.19 -7.13
CA GLN A 93 28.18 -6.63 -6.31
C GLN A 93 27.86 -7.81 -5.39
N ARG A 94 26.59 -7.94 -4.95
CA ARG A 94 26.16 -8.95 -3.98
C ARG A 94 25.16 -9.96 -4.56
N GLY A 95 24.72 -9.76 -5.79
CA GLY A 95 23.82 -10.68 -6.51
C GLY A 95 24.44 -12.05 -6.81
N PRO A 96 23.71 -13.00 -7.39
CA PRO A 96 22.30 -12.80 -7.78
C PRO A 96 21.33 -12.85 -6.62
N PHE A 97 20.24 -12.10 -6.71
CA PHE A 97 19.08 -12.20 -5.83
C PHE A 97 17.90 -12.82 -6.60
N ASP A 98 17.05 -13.54 -5.88
CA ASP A 98 15.83 -14.14 -6.44
C ASP A 98 14.66 -13.19 -6.37
N ALA A 99 14.62 -12.33 -5.32
CA ALA A 99 13.57 -11.35 -5.15
C ALA A 99 14.10 -10.06 -4.52
N VAL A 100 13.41 -8.96 -4.80
CA VAL A 100 13.49 -7.70 -4.07
C VAL A 100 12.14 -7.42 -3.42
N THR A 101 12.13 -7.03 -2.15
CA THR A 101 10.94 -6.58 -1.43
C THR A 101 11.00 -5.08 -1.18
N LEU A 102 9.85 -4.41 -1.38
CA LEU A 102 9.72 -2.98 -1.10
C LEU A 102 8.30 -2.64 -0.65
N VAL A 103 8.17 -1.58 0.15
CA VAL A 103 6.90 -0.92 0.44
C VAL A 103 6.84 0.35 -0.40
N VAL A 104 5.89 0.40 -1.34
CA VAL A 104 5.77 1.54 -2.27
C VAL A 104 5.28 2.79 -1.55
N ASN A 105 4.45 2.61 -0.54
CA ASN A 105 3.91 3.69 0.26
C ASN A 105 3.98 3.34 1.76
N GLU A 106 5.07 3.74 2.40
CA GLU A 106 5.38 3.36 3.78
C GLU A 106 4.54 4.19 4.78
N THR A 107 3.57 3.54 5.38
CA THR A 107 2.59 4.19 6.27
C THR A 107 3.22 4.72 7.55
N SER A 108 4.29 4.10 8.03
CA SER A 108 4.93 4.49 9.29
C SER A 108 5.67 5.81 9.21
N THR A 109 6.16 6.14 8.02
CA THR A 109 6.98 7.34 7.76
C THR A 109 6.32 8.33 6.81
N GLY A 110 5.23 7.94 6.11
CA GLY A 110 4.60 8.75 5.06
C GLY A 110 5.44 8.84 3.78
N VAL A 111 6.46 7.99 3.60
CA VAL A 111 7.33 7.99 2.43
C VAL A 111 6.72 7.19 1.29
N ARG A 112 6.64 7.78 0.11
CA ARG A 112 6.36 7.10 -1.15
C ARG A 112 7.66 6.82 -1.89
N THR A 113 7.96 5.56 -2.17
CA THR A 113 9.09 5.13 -2.98
C THR A 113 8.77 5.30 -4.47
N PRO A 114 9.48 6.16 -5.23
CA PRO A 114 9.31 6.28 -6.67
C PRO A 114 9.72 4.98 -7.39
N LEU A 115 8.78 4.36 -8.11
CA LEU A 115 9.05 3.10 -8.82
C LEU A 115 9.85 3.29 -10.11
N ALA A 116 9.63 4.36 -10.85
CA ALA A 116 10.19 4.55 -12.18
C ALA A 116 11.74 4.42 -12.27
N PRO A 117 12.55 4.96 -11.35
CA PRO A 117 13.99 4.73 -11.33
C PRO A 117 14.35 3.27 -11.05
N LEU A 118 13.63 2.62 -10.12
CA LEU A 118 13.87 1.23 -9.71
C LEU A 118 13.47 0.24 -10.79
N THR A 119 12.37 0.49 -11.51
CA THR A 119 11.91 -0.35 -12.63
C THR A 119 13.00 -0.52 -13.69
N LYS A 120 13.73 0.54 -14.03
CA LYS A 120 14.84 0.48 -14.97
C LYS A 120 16.00 -0.40 -14.48
N ILE A 121 16.28 -0.33 -13.17
CA ILE A 121 17.34 -1.14 -12.55
C ILE A 121 16.90 -2.62 -12.53
N PHE A 122 15.68 -2.90 -12.08
CA PHE A 122 15.17 -4.28 -12.00
C PHE A 122 15.05 -4.95 -13.37
N ALA A 123 14.71 -4.19 -14.42
CA ALA A 123 14.64 -4.70 -15.79
C ALA A 123 16.00 -5.25 -16.32
N ALA A 124 17.12 -4.76 -15.78
CA ALA A 124 18.45 -5.30 -16.10
C ALA A 124 18.70 -6.69 -15.43
N HIS A 125 17.85 -7.10 -14.51
CA HIS A 125 17.96 -8.37 -13.77
C HIS A 125 16.72 -9.26 -14.00
N PRO A 126 16.57 -9.91 -15.18
CA PRO A 126 15.32 -10.56 -15.60
C PRO A 126 14.89 -11.74 -14.73
N LYS A 127 15.75 -12.28 -13.88
CA LYS A 127 15.41 -13.35 -12.92
C LYS A 127 14.94 -12.81 -11.57
N LEU A 128 15.15 -11.54 -11.29
CA LEU A 128 14.76 -10.90 -10.05
C LEU A 128 13.24 -10.70 -10.02
N MET A 129 12.55 -11.21 -8.99
CA MET A 129 11.13 -10.96 -8.76
C MET A 129 10.93 -9.71 -7.89
N VAL A 130 10.05 -8.82 -8.32
CA VAL A 130 9.75 -7.56 -7.61
C VAL A 130 8.47 -7.73 -6.80
N LEU A 131 8.61 -7.81 -5.47
CA LEU A 131 7.52 -8.04 -4.51
C LEU A 131 7.19 -6.74 -3.78
N ALA A 132 6.00 -6.19 -4.03
CA ALA A 132 5.63 -4.85 -3.59
C ALA A 132 4.43 -4.85 -2.63
N ASP A 133 4.61 -4.23 -1.47
CA ASP A 133 3.49 -3.80 -0.62
C ASP A 133 2.94 -2.47 -1.17
N VAL A 134 1.66 -2.50 -1.58
CA VAL A 134 0.91 -1.33 -2.03
C VAL A 134 -0.30 -1.06 -1.12
N VAL A 135 -0.25 -1.54 0.13
CA VAL A 135 -1.38 -1.56 1.08
C VAL A 135 -2.03 -0.19 1.26
N THR A 136 -1.25 0.85 1.44
CA THR A 136 -1.77 2.21 1.61
C THR A 136 -1.79 3.02 0.32
N LEU A 137 -1.39 2.44 -0.80
CA LEU A 137 -1.42 3.08 -2.11
C LEU A 137 -2.62 2.65 -2.94
N LEU A 138 -2.89 1.33 -3.01
CA LEU A 138 -3.91 0.75 -3.88
C LEU A 138 -5.31 1.30 -3.56
N GLY A 139 -5.95 1.89 -4.55
CA GLY A 139 -7.24 2.57 -4.40
C GLY A 139 -7.14 4.04 -3.99
N GLY A 140 -5.96 4.53 -3.63
CA GLY A 140 -5.70 5.94 -3.30
C GLY A 140 -4.75 6.66 -4.26
N ALA A 141 -3.94 5.90 -5.02
CA ALA A 141 -3.09 6.41 -6.09
C ALA A 141 -2.81 5.31 -7.12
N PRO A 142 -2.34 5.67 -8.34
CA PRO A 142 -2.01 4.68 -9.36
C PRO A 142 -0.90 3.72 -8.92
N VAL A 143 -1.07 2.43 -9.23
CA VAL A 143 -0.04 1.39 -9.05
C VAL A 143 0.60 1.03 -10.40
N ASP A 144 -0.20 0.96 -11.47
CA ASP A 144 0.22 0.61 -12.83
C ASP A 144 1.14 -0.62 -12.84
N PHE A 145 0.61 -1.74 -12.35
CA PHE A 145 1.34 -2.96 -11.98
C PHE A 145 2.33 -3.41 -13.07
N ASP A 146 1.85 -3.61 -14.31
CA ASP A 146 2.70 -4.09 -15.41
C ASP A 146 3.75 -3.04 -15.82
N ALA A 147 3.35 -1.78 -15.94
CA ALA A 147 4.24 -0.69 -16.34
C ALA A 147 5.32 -0.40 -15.27
N SER A 148 5.01 -0.67 -14.01
CA SER A 148 5.96 -0.55 -12.89
C SER A 148 6.90 -1.75 -12.77
N GLY A 149 6.73 -2.80 -13.59
CA GLY A 149 7.59 -3.98 -13.58
C GLY A 149 7.46 -4.82 -12.30
N LEU A 150 6.29 -4.79 -11.67
CA LEU A 150 6.02 -5.56 -10.46
C LEU A 150 5.70 -7.01 -10.80
N ASP A 151 6.07 -7.94 -9.91
CA ASP A 151 5.78 -9.36 -10.05
C ASP A 151 4.74 -9.87 -9.09
N PHE A 152 4.70 -9.29 -7.89
CA PHE A 152 3.64 -9.52 -6.92
C PHE A 152 3.36 -8.21 -6.18
N ALA A 153 2.11 -7.75 -6.20
CA ALA A 153 1.67 -6.61 -5.43
C ALA A 153 0.41 -6.97 -4.64
N PHE A 154 0.29 -6.43 -3.42
CA PHE A 154 -0.83 -6.75 -2.54
C PHE A 154 -1.28 -5.56 -1.71
N ALA A 155 -2.57 -5.58 -1.33
CA ALA A 155 -3.16 -4.60 -0.43
C ALA A 155 -4.21 -5.25 0.49
N GLY A 156 -4.48 -4.58 1.61
CA GLY A 156 -5.57 -4.93 2.51
C GLY A 156 -6.79 -4.04 2.28
N SER A 157 -7.98 -4.57 2.58
CA SER A 157 -9.26 -3.85 2.39
C SER A 157 -9.43 -2.60 3.27
N GLN A 158 -8.74 -2.52 4.42
CA GLN A 158 -8.94 -1.50 5.46
C GLN A 158 -8.18 -0.17 5.23
N LYS A 159 -7.65 0.06 4.04
CA LYS A 159 -6.91 1.28 3.69
C LYS A 159 -7.70 2.09 2.67
N ALA A 160 -7.12 2.43 1.54
CA ALA A 160 -7.80 3.27 0.56
C ALA A 160 -9.03 2.60 -0.10
N LEU A 161 -9.24 1.29 0.08
CA LEU A 161 -10.47 0.61 -0.29
C LEU A 161 -11.63 0.81 0.71
N ALA A 162 -11.39 1.48 1.84
CA ALA A 162 -12.40 1.93 2.82
C ALA A 162 -13.33 0.84 3.38
N LEU A 163 -12.81 -0.35 3.62
CA LEU A 163 -13.54 -1.50 4.17
C LEU A 163 -12.94 -1.95 5.51
N PRO A 164 -13.65 -2.74 6.32
CA PRO A 164 -13.05 -3.38 7.47
C PRO A 164 -11.88 -4.32 7.09
N PRO A 165 -10.90 -4.54 8.00
CA PRO A 165 -9.85 -5.52 7.80
C PRO A 165 -10.41 -6.95 7.76
N GLY A 166 -9.74 -7.86 7.05
CA GLY A 166 -10.09 -9.28 7.02
C GLY A 166 -9.98 -9.93 5.66
N ILE A 167 -9.93 -9.15 4.57
CA ILE A 167 -9.57 -9.62 3.24
C ILE A 167 -8.46 -8.78 2.64
N SER A 168 -7.72 -9.38 1.75
CA SER A 168 -6.66 -8.77 0.99
C SER A 168 -6.78 -9.10 -0.48
N VAL A 169 -6.26 -8.21 -1.32
CA VAL A 169 -6.23 -8.33 -2.77
C VAL A 169 -4.80 -8.39 -3.25
N ALA A 170 -4.55 -9.13 -4.32
CA ALA A 170 -3.21 -9.24 -4.90
C ALA A 170 -3.28 -9.22 -6.43
N CYS A 171 -2.16 -8.83 -7.03
CA CYS A 171 -1.87 -9.00 -8.45
C CYS A 171 -0.52 -9.72 -8.58
N ALA A 172 -0.42 -10.67 -9.53
CA ALA A 172 0.80 -11.41 -9.80
C ALA A 172 1.07 -11.50 -11.31
N SER A 173 2.34 -11.33 -11.68
CA SER A 173 2.78 -11.55 -13.06
C SER A 173 2.76 -13.04 -13.43
N ALA A 174 2.63 -13.33 -14.70
CA ALA A 174 2.67 -14.71 -15.18
C ALA A 174 4.01 -15.40 -14.83
N ARG A 175 5.13 -14.69 -14.95
CA ARG A 175 6.47 -15.21 -14.63
C ARG A 175 6.64 -15.50 -13.14
N TYR A 176 6.05 -14.69 -12.25
CA TYR A 176 6.05 -14.96 -10.82
C TYR A 176 5.28 -16.26 -10.50
N LEU A 177 4.09 -16.45 -11.08
CA LEU A 177 3.29 -17.65 -10.85
C LEU A 177 3.98 -18.92 -11.40
N GLU A 178 4.69 -18.81 -12.52
CA GLU A 178 5.52 -19.88 -13.05
C GLU A 178 6.65 -20.25 -12.09
N GLN A 179 7.40 -19.26 -11.60
CA GLN A 179 8.45 -19.46 -10.61
C GLN A 179 7.89 -20.03 -9.31
N ALA A 180 6.74 -19.54 -8.84
CA ALA A 180 6.09 -20.02 -7.63
C ALA A 180 5.71 -21.50 -7.72
N ARG A 181 5.25 -21.99 -8.88
CA ARG A 181 4.98 -23.42 -9.09
C ARG A 181 6.21 -24.29 -8.92
N ALA A 182 7.41 -23.79 -9.21
CA ALA A 182 8.65 -24.52 -9.04
C ALA A 182 9.12 -24.59 -7.57
N GLN A 183 8.61 -23.73 -6.67
CA GLN A 183 8.94 -23.76 -5.25
C GLN A 183 8.25 -24.92 -4.55
N ARG A 184 9.00 -25.68 -3.72
CA ARG A 184 8.49 -26.87 -3.03
C ARG A 184 7.74 -26.56 -1.73
N MET A 185 8.18 -25.54 -0.98
CA MET A 185 7.67 -25.24 0.37
C MET A 185 6.93 -23.90 0.38
N ARG A 186 5.71 -23.87 -0.17
CA ARG A 186 4.87 -22.68 -0.22
C ARG A 186 3.82 -22.59 0.90
N GLY A 187 3.83 -23.56 1.82
CA GLY A 187 2.75 -23.74 2.78
C GLY A 187 1.47 -24.26 2.11
N TRP A 188 0.32 -24.04 2.76
CA TRP A 188 -0.98 -24.45 2.22
C TRP A 188 -1.96 -23.29 2.13
N TYR A 189 -2.18 -22.55 3.22
CA TYR A 189 -3.18 -21.47 3.30
C TYR A 189 -2.74 -20.20 2.55
N LEU A 190 -1.45 -19.88 2.60
CA LEU A 190 -0.84 -18.73 1.95
C LEU A 190 -0.07 -19.11 0.67
N ASP A 191 -0.27 -20.32 0.13
CA ASP A 191 0.33 -20.71 -1.14
C ASP A 191 -0.18 -19.82 -2.28
N PRO A 192 0.67 -18.96 -2.89
CA PRO A 192 0.23 -18.05 -3.94
C PRO A 192 -0.37 -18.78 -5.14
N VAL A 193 0.16 -19.96 -5.50
CA VAL A 193 -0.38 -20.75 -6.61
C VAL A 193 -1.83 -21.15 -6.34
N ARG A 194 -2.12 -21.66 -5.13
CA ARG A 194 -3.48 -22.02 -4.74
C ARG A 194 -4.43 -20.83 -4.70
N ILE A 195 -3.95 -19.68 -4.21
CA ILE A 195 -4.73 -18.46 -4.11
C ILE A 195 -5.15 -17.99 -5.51
N PHE A 196 -4.21 -17.85 -6.43
CA PHE A 196 -4.49 -17.35 -7.78
C PHE A 196 -5.26 -18.37 -8.64
N GLU A 197 -4.89 -19.66 -8.62
CA GLU A 197 -5.65 -20.70 -9.34
C GLU A 197 -7.05 -20.92 -8.77
N GLY A 198 -7.22 -20.74 -7.45
CA GLY A 198 -8.54 -20.75 -6.82
C GLY A 198 -9.39 -19.62 -7.32
N HIS A 199 -8.86 -18.40 -7.35
CA HIS A 199 -9.56 -17.22 -7.83
C HIS A 199 -9.98 -17.35 -9.32
N GLU A 200 -9.09 -17.85 -10.18
CA GLU A 200 -9.42 -18.13 -11.59
C GLU A 200 -10.56 -19.11 -11.77
N LYS A 201 -10.61 -20.12 -10.92
CA LYS A 201 -11.72 -21.10 -10.88
C LYS A 201 -12.96 -20.55 -10.16
N ARG A 202 -12.96 -19.24 -9.81
CA ARG A 202 -14.04 -18.57 -9.05
C ARG A 202 -14.33 -19.26 -7.72
N ALA A 203 -13.27 -19.76 -7.08
CA ALA A 203 -13.27 -20.45 -5.81
C ALA A 203 -12.22 -19.84 -4.87
N THR A 204 -12.18 -20.30 -3.63
CA THR A 204 -11.18 -19.92 -2.63
C THR A 204 -10.54 -21.18 -2.06
N PRO A 205 -9.25 -21.15 -1.65
CA PRO A 205 -8.58 -22.31 -1.09
C PRO A 205 -9.23 -22.84 0.20
N ALA A 206 -9.83 -21.96 0.98
CA ALA A 206 -10.53 -22.23 2.24
C ALA A 206 -11.82 -21.43 2.33
N THR A 207 -12.62 -21.66 3.37
CA THR A 207 -13.87 -20.92 3.59
C THR A 207 -13.60 -19.40 3.64
N PRO A 208 -14.19 -18.61 2.74
CA PRO A 208 -13.94 -17.18 2.66
C PRO A 208 -14.82 -16.39 3.63
N CYS A 209 -14.40 -15.17 3.95
CA CYS A 209 -15.24 -14.19 4.65
C CYS A 209 -16.26 -13.58 3.68
N ILE A 210 -17.35 -14.30 3.43
CA ILE A 210 -18.41 -13.92 2.47
C ILE A 210 -18.90 -12.48 2.63
N PRO A 211 -19.20 -11.96 3.86
CA PRO A 211 -19.63 -10.57 4.03
C PRO A 211 -18.63 -9.56 3.48
N LEU A 212 -17.33 -9.77 3.68
CA LEU A 212 -16.30 -8.87 3.15
C LEU A 212 -16.12 -8.99 1.64
N TYR A 213 -16.37 -10.15 1.02
CA TYR A 213 -16.40 -10.27 -0.44
C TYR A 213 -17.56 -9.47 -1.04
N TYR A 214 -18.75 -9.49 -0.42
CA TYR A 214 -19.87 -8.63 -0.83
C TYR A 214 -19.54 -7.15 -0.69
N ALA A 215 -18.94 -6.77 0.46
CA ALA A 215 -18.53 -5.41 0.70
C ALA A 215 -17.48 -4.93 -0.31
N LEU A 216 -16.49 -5.79 -0.63
CA LEU A 216 -15.48 -5.47 -1.64
C LEU A 216 -16.10 -5.29 -3.03
N ALA A 217 -16.97 -6.21 -3.46
CA ALA A 217 -17.67 -6.09 -4.73
C ALA A 217 -18.43 -4.76 -4.82
N ARG A 218 -19.20 -4.43 -3.78
CA ARG A 218 -19.97 -3.18 -3.75
C ARG A 218 -19.07 -1.94 -3.75
N GLN A 219 -18.01 -1.92 -2.93
CA GLN A 219 -17.10 -0.78 -2.85
C GLN A 219 -16.38 -0.53 -4.18
N LEU A 220 -15.90 -1.59 -4.83
CA LEU A 220 -15.26 -1.47 -6.14
C LEU A 220 -16.24 -0.96 -7.23
N GLU A 221 -17.49 -1.40 -7.21
CA GLU A 221 -18.57 -0.89 -8.07
C GLU A 221 -18.83 0.60 -7.78
N ASP A 222 -18.93 0.99 -6.51
CA ASP A 222 -19.18 2.39 -6.09
C ASP A 222 -18.03 3.32 -6.49
N ILE A 223 -16.79 2.88 -6.36
CA ILE A 223 -15.63 3.63 -6.85
C ILE A 223 -15.70 3.77 -8.37
N SER A 224 -15.90 2.68 -9.08
CA SER A 224 -15.92 2.67 -10.56
C SER A 224 -17.12 3.37 -11.17
N SER A 225 -18.22 3.54 -10.43
CA SER A 225 -19.38 4.33 -10.84
C SER A 225 -19.27 5.82 -10.45
N GLY A 226 -18.21 6.22 -9.77
CA GLY A 226 -18.03 7.58 -9.27
C GLY A 226 -18.91 7.94 -8.07
N THR A 227 -19.61 6.96 -7.47
CA THR A 227 -20.50 7.19 -6.33
C THR A 227 -19.75 7.71 -5.10
N THR A 228 -18.50 7.30 -4.91
CA THR A 228 -17.63 7.74 -3.81
C THR A 228 -16.98 9.12 -4.04
N LEU A 229 -17.10 9.69 -5.24
CA LEU A 229 -16.49 10.97 -5.60
C LEU A 229 -17.29 12.18 -5.08
N HIS A 230 -16.62 13.32 -4.97
CA HIS A 230 -17.28 14.60 -4.71
C HIS A 230 -18.34 14.90 -5.79
N HIS A 231 -19.40 15.65 -5.44
CA HIS A 231 -20.57 15.92 -6.28
C HIS A 231 -20.26 16.33 -7.73
N LYS A 232 -19.23 17.14 -7.95
CA LYS A 232 -18.83 17.61 -9.29
C LYS A 232 -18.31 16.51 -10.21
N ASP A 233 -17.76 15.44 -9.62
CA ASP A 233 -17.08 14.36 -10.33
C ASP A 233 -17.91 13.06 -10.41
N ARG A 234 -19.08 13.00 -9.78
CA ARG A 234 -19.96 11.81 -9.72
C ARG A 234 -20.46 11.30 -11.06
N ARG A 235 -20.25 12.04 -12.15
CA ARG A 235 -20.58 11.60 -13.51
C ARG A 235 -19.49 10.78 -14.18
N LYS A 236 -18.30 10.75 -13.58
CA LYS A 236 -17.15 9.97 -14.07
C LYS A 236 -17.38 8.49 -13.76
N THR A 237 -16.99 7.63 -14.69
CA THR A 237 -17.13 6.16 -14.55
C THR A 237 -15.86 5.44 -14.99
N GLY A 238 -15.70 4.18 -14.60
CA GLY A 238 -14.56 3.36 -14.98
C GLY A 238 -13.22 4.01 -14.61
N LEU A 239 -12.27 4.00 -15.51
CA LEU A 239 -10.93 4.55 -15.29
C LEU A 239 -10.93 6.06 -14.95
N GLU A 240 -11.89 6.83 -15.47
CA GLU A 240 -12.00 8.25 -15.15
C GLU A 240 -12.42 8.47 -13.68
N ALA A 241 -13.30 7.62 -13.14
CA ALA A 241 -13.67 7.67 -11.74
C ALA A 241 -12.48 7.33 -10.82
N TRP A 242 -11.70 6.30 -11.17
CA TRP A 242 -10.47 5.96 -10.44
C TRP A 242 -9.46 7.11 -10.46
N ARG A 243 -9.21 7.73 -11.61
CA ARG A 243 -8.31 8.89 -11.74
C ARG A 243 -8.78 10.06 -10.88
N ALA A 244 -10.08 10.39 -10.91
CA ALA A 244 -10.65 11.46 -10.08
C ALA A 244 -10.47 11.17 -8.59
N ARG A 245 -10.66 9.91 -8.15
CA ARG A 245 -10.39 9.49 -6.77
C ARG A 245 -8.92 9.70 -6.39
N TYR A 246 -7.99 9.36 -7.26
CA TYR A 246 -6.56 9.59 -7.01
C TYR A 246 -6.22 11.08 -6.89
N GLU A 247 -6.85 11.92 -7.70
CA GLU A 247 -6.73 13.37 -7.62
C GLU A 247 -7.30 13.94 -6.30
N GLU A 248 -8.42 13.39 -5.81
CA GLU A 248 -8.98 13.77 -4.49
C GLU A 248 -8.00 13.45 -3.35
N HIS A 249 -7.38 12.26 -3.36
CA HIS A 249 -6.37 11.91 -2.37
C HIS A 249 -5.14 12.84 -2.44
N ALA A 250 -4.66 13.16 -3.64
CA ALA A 250 -3.56 14.08 -3.82
C ALA A 250 -3.90 15.51 -3.31
N ARG A 251 -5.13 15.99 -3.53
CA ARG A 251 -5.58 17.29 -2.98
C ARG A 251 -5.67 17.26 -1.45
N MET A 252 -6.17 16.17 -0.86
CA MET A 252 -6.20 16.04 0.59
C MET A 252 -4.79 16.03 1.20
N GLN A 253 -3.81 15.43 0.53
CA GLN A 253 -2.40 15.52 0.95
C GLN A 253 -1.92 16.97 0.94
N GLN A 254 -2.18 17.74 -0.15
CA GLN A 254 -1.79 19.14 -0.26
C GLN A 254 -2.46 20.02 0.82
N ILE A 255 -3.74 19.78 1.12
CA ILE A 255 -4.46 20.47 2.20
C ILE A 255 -3.78 20.17 3.55
N THR A 256 -3.41 18.92 3.81
CA THR A 256 -2.75 18.53 5.05
C THR A 256 -1.35 19.15 5.17
N GLU A 257 -0.60 19.20 4.08
CA GLU A 257 0.71 19.85 4.04
C GLU A 257 0.62 21.34 4.32
N ALA A 258 -0.30 22.05 3.64
CA ALA A 258 -0.51 23.47 3.85
C ALA A 258 -0.95 23.79 5.30
N TRP A 259 -1.80 22.94 5.88
CA TRP A 259 -2.19 23.02 7.28
C TRP A 259 -1.01 22.83 8.24
N ALA A 260 -0.17 21.82 8.01
CA ALA A 260 1.01 21.57 8.82
C ALA A 260 1.94 22.81 8.81
N GLN A 261 2.24 23.35 7.63
CA GLN A 261 3.05 24.55 7.47
C GLN A 261 2.46 25.76 8.19
N SER A 262 1.14 25.97 8.14
CA SER A 262 0.47 27.08 8.85
C SER A 262 0.56 26.98 10.37
N ASN A 263 0.77 25.77 10.90
CA ASN A 263 0.99 25.50 12.32
C ASN A 263 2.48 25.36 12.68
N SER A 264 3.40 25.77 11.81
CA SER A 264 4.85 25.60 12.00
C SER A 264 5.27 24.14 12.21
N LEU A 265 4.56 23.23 11.58
CA LEU A 265 4.86 21.80 11.54
C LEU A 265 5.34 21.41 10.14
N ASP A 266 6.18 20.37 10.07
CA ASP A 266 6.72 19.87 8.81
C ASP A 266 6.25 18.44 8.53
N LEU A 267 6.18 18.07 7.25
CA LEU A 267 6.06 16.67 6.89
C LEU A 267 7.39 15.95 7.17
N PHE A 268 7.30 14.72 7.67
CA PHE A 268 8.49 13.92 7.99
C PHE A 268 9.28 13.49 6.74
N PRO A 269 8.63 13.08 5.60
CA PRO A 269 9.32 12.80 4.35
C PRO A 269 9.87 14.05 3.68
N LEU A 270 10.83 13.87 2.78
CA LEU A 270 11.17 14.92 1.81
C LEU A 270 9.95 15.26 0.94
N PRO A 271 9.79 16.52 0.49
CA PRO A 271 8.61 16.97 -0.26
C PRO A 271 8.26 16.09 -1.47
N GLU A 272 9.27 15.67 -2.25
CA GLU A 272 9.10 14.83 -3.43
C GLU A 272 8.75 13.35 -3.12
N LEU A 273 8.87 12.95 -1.85
CA LEU A 273 8.60 11.59 -1.37
C LEU A 273 7.33 11.50 -0.52
N CYS A 274 6.54 12.56 -0.43
CA CYS A 274 5.31 12.54 0.37
C CYS A 274 4.27 11.57 -0.19
N SER A 275 3.69 10.79 0.72
CA SER A 275 2.61 9.86 0.40
C SER A 275 1.33 10.61 0.03
N PRO A 276 0.60 10.20 -1.02
CA PRO A 276 -0.68 10.81 -1.38
C PRO A 276 -1.84 10.40 -0.47
N THR A 277 -1.65 9.47 0.47
CA THR A 277 -2.73 8.84 1.25
C THR A 277 -2.56 8.93 2.75
N VAL A 278 -1.35 9.23 3.23
CA VAL A 278 -1.04 9.40 4.65
C VAL A 278 0.07 10.42 4.82
N SER A 279 -0.16 11.43 5.64
CA SER A 279 0.86 12.41 6.04
C SER A 279 1.43 12.04 7.40
N CYS A 280 2.74 11.82 7.47
CA CYS A 280 3.48 11.74 8.73
C CYS A 280 4.02 13.14 9.03
N ILE A 281 3.62 13.69 10.16
CA ILE A 281 3.89 15.08 10.54
C ILE A 281 4.87 15.10 11.68
N ARG A 282 5.97 15.85 11.52
CA ARG A 282 6.96 16.12 12.57
C ARG A 282 6.42 17.24 13.46
N ALA A 283 6.41 17.01 14.77
CA ALA A 283 5.82 17.91 15.74
C ALA A 283 6.63 17.87 17.05
N GLU A 284 7.91 18.25 17.00
CA GLU A 284 8.85 18.15 18.13
C GLU A 284 8.49 19.12 19.27
N THR A 285 7.77 20.21 18.98
CA THR A 285 7.33 21.21 19.94
C THR A 285 5.96 20.95 20.54
N LEU A 286 5.22 19.97 20.02
CA LEU A 286 3.87 19.63 20.47
C LEU A 286 3.93 18.43 21.44
N ASP A 287 3.19 18.49 22.53
CA ASP A 287 2.92 17.30 23.36
C ASP A 287 1.97 16.35 22.59
N ILE A 288 2.57 15.47 21.77
CA ILE A 288 1.84 14.56 20.89
C ILE A 288 0.85 13.67 21.66
N PRO A 289 1.18 13.05 22.80
CA PRO A 289 0.22 12.28 23.57
C PRO A 289 -1.02 13.07 23.97
N SER A 290 -0.84 14.28 24.50
CA SER A 290 -1.96 15.16 24.88
C SER A 290 -2.76 15.62 23.67
N PHE A 291 -2.10 15.95 22.55
CA PHE A 291 -2.76 16.29 21.29
C PHE A 291 -3.64 15.14 20.77
N LEU A 292 -3.10 13.93 20.67
CA LEU A 292 -3.85 12.76 20.20
C LEU A 292 -5.02 12.42 21.12
N ALA A 293 -4.86 12.53 22.44
CA ALA A 293 -5.93 12.31 23.41
C ALA A 293 -7.05 13.35 23.27
N ALA A 294 -6.70 14.63 23.07
CA ALA A 294 -7.65 15.71 22.87
C ALA A 294 -8.41 15.59 21.54
N MET A 295 -7.74 15.17 20.47
CA MET A 295 -8.37 14.87 19.19
C MET A 295 -9.35 13.70 19.29
N LEU A 296 -8.95 12.61 19.99
CA LEU A 296 -9.81 11.46 20.22
C LEU A 296 -11.06 11.84 21.04
N ALA A 297 -10.93 12.68 22.07
CA ALA A 297 -12.05 13.19 22.86
C ALA A 297 -13.05 14.00 22.02
N ARG A 298 -12.60 14.57 20.89
CA ARG A 298 -13.42 15.30 19.91
C ARG A 298 -13.92 14.42 18.75
N GLY A 299 -13.74 13.09 18.87
CA GLY A 299 -14.22 12.10 17.91
C GLY A 299 -13.28 11.85 16.70
N HIS A 300 -12.04 12.32 16.76
CA HIS A 300 -11.06 12.16 15.69
C HIS A 300 -9.86 11.34 16.15
N GLN A 301 -9.75 10.10 15.64
CA GLN A 301 -8.61 9.23 15.93
C GLN A 301 -7.51 9.44 14.88
N LEU A 302 -6.40 10.05 15.30
CA LEU A 302 -5.19 10.19 14.48
C LEU A 302 -4.21 9.04 14.79
N GLY A 303 -3.28 8.79 13.87
CA GLY A 303 -2.23 7.78 14.06
C GLY A 303 -1.09 8.31 14.93
N GLU A 304 -0.65 7.54 15.91
CA GLU A 304 0.64 7.81 16.58
C GLU A 304 1.80 7.66 15.59
N GLY A 305 2.96 8.28 15.86
CA GLY A 305 4.23 7.92 15.24
C GLY A 305 4.54 6.44 15.47
N TYR A 306 5.40 5.85 14.65
CA TYR A 306 5.72 4.43 14.73
C TYR A 306 7.11 4.20 15.32
N GLY A 307 7.25 3.22 16.24
CA GLY A 307 8.55 2.90 16.86
C GLY A 307 9.19 4.11 17.53
N GLU A 308 10.41 4.46 17.16
CA GLU A 308 11.17 5.59 17.70
C GLU A 308 10.53 6.95 17.36
N LEU A 309 9.72 7.02 16.32
CA LEU A 309 9.03 8.24 15.91
C LEU A 309 7.80 8.60 16.76
N LYS A 310 7.41 7.78 17.74
CA LYS A 310 6.20 7.99 18.57
C LYS A 310 6.13 9.32 19.29
N ARG A 311 7.28 9.87 19.69
CA ARG A 311 7.36 11.12 20.46
C ARG A 311 7.61 12.36 19.62
N SER A 312 7.94 12.17 18.34
CA SER A 312 8.32 13.27 17.44
C SER A 312 7.39 13.42 16.24
N THR A 313 6.49 12.45 16.01
CA THR A 313 5.58 12.48 14.86
C THR A 313 4.19 11.97 15.22
N PHE A 314 3.20 12.43 14.47
CA PHE A 314 1.86 11.80 14.38
C PHE A 314 1.46 11.68 12.91
N ARG A 315 0.39 10.92 12.63
CA ARG A 315 -0.01 10.65 11.25
C ARG A 315 -1.48 10.98 11.03
N ILE A 316 -1.75 11.61 9.88
CA ILE A 316 -3.10 11.83 9.36
C ILE A 316 -3.29 10.93 8.14
N GLY A 317 -4.23 9.99 8.24
CA GLY A 317 -4.68 9.20 7.09
C GLY A 317 -5.79 9.95 6.37
N HIS A 318 -5.53 10.36 5.13
CA HIS A 318 -6.51 11.01 4.26
C HIS A 318 -6.82 10.10 3.05
N MET A 319 -7.15 8.85 3.34
CA MET A 319 -7.42 7.80 2.36
C MET A 319 -8.82 7.21 2.53
N GLY A 320 -9.27 6.46 1.53
CA GLY A 320 -10.58 5.82 1.55
C GLY A 320 -11.67 6.78 1.06
N ASP A 321 -12.78 6.81 1.75
CA ASP A 321 -13.93 7.65 1.37
C ASP A 321 -13.99 8.97 2.16
N HIS A 322 -12.85 9.38 2.75
CA HIS A 322 -12.70 10.73 3.29
C HIS A 322 -12.78 11.77 2.16
N THR A 323 -13.32 12.94 2.48
CA THR A 323 -13.46 14.06 1.54
C THR A 323 -12.62 15.25 1.99
N GLU A 324 -12.32 16.15 1.07
CA GLU A 324 -11.67 17.43 1.38
C GLU A 324 -12.42 18.20 2.49
N VAL A 325 -13.77 18.12 2.49
CA VAL A 325 -14.62 18.79 3.50
C VAL A 325 -14.43 18.18 4.89
N THR A 326 -14.51 16.85 5.00
CA THR A 326 -14.34 16.17 6.30
C THR A 326 -12.93 16.32 6.82
N LEU A 327 -11.94 16.32 5.94
CA LEU A 327 -10.55 16.60 6.29
C LEU A 327 -10.39 18.03 6.83
N ALA A 328 -10.90 19.04 6.12
CA ALA A 328 -10.80 20.44 6.55
C ALA A 328 -11.48 20.67 7.91
N GLN A 329 -12.63 20.05 8.15
CA GLN A 329 -13.30 20.08 9.46
C GLN A 329 -12.43 19.51 10.59
N MET A 330 -11.82 18.36 10.35
CA MET A 330 -10.92 17.72 11.30
C MET A 330 -9.67 18.57 11.57
N LEU A 331 -9.10 19.17 10.52
CA LEU A 331 -7.92 20.06 10.65
C LEU A 331 -8.26 21.34 11.41
N SER A 332 -9.46 21.92 11.23
CA SER A 332 -9.92 23.05 12.04
C SER A 332 -10.04 22.71 13.54
N ILE A 333 -10.50 21.49 13.86
CA ILE A 333 -10.52 21.01 15.24
C ILE A 333 -9.10 20.83 15.78
N ALA A 334 -8.17 20.36 14.94
CA ALA A 334 -6.77 20.23 15.31
C ALA A 334 -6.12 21.59 15.61
N ASP A 335 -6.49 22.66 14.88
CA ASP A 335 -6.04 24.03 15.18
C ASP A 335 -6.51 24.50 16.57
N ASP A 336 -7.76 24.19 16.94
CA ASP A 336 -8.27 24.52 18.27
C ASP A 336 -7.49 23.78 19.36
N VAL A 337 -7.24 22.48 19.16
CA VAL A 337 -6.47 21.68 20.11
C VAL A 337 -5.02 22.18 20.25
N ILE A 338 -4.37 22.53 19.16
CA ILE A 338 -3.00 23.08 19.21
C ILE A 338 -2.98 24.37 20.02
N ARG A 339 -3.94 25.28 19.80
CA ARG A 339 -4.04 26.54 20.57
C ARG A 339 -4.32 26.33 22.07
N GLU A 340 -5.07 25.29 22.43
CA GLU A 340 -5.35 24.95 23.83
C GLU A 340 -4.13 24.36 24.54
N LEU A 341 -3.21 23.74 23.82
CA LEU A 341 -2.02 23.09 24.37
C LEU A 341 -0.76 24.00 24.33
N SER A 342 -0.82 25.12 23.61
CA SER A 342 0.23 26.15 23.54
C SER A 342 0.13 27.10 24.70
#